data_5b084d04ae14076c6d4a585aa5956882
#
_entry.id   5b084d04ae14076c6d4a585aa5956882
#
_cell.length_a   1.000
_cell.length_b   1.000
_cell.length_c   1.000
_cell.angle_alpha   90.00
_cell.angle_beta   90.00
_cell.angle_gamma   90.00
#
_symmetry.space_group_name_H-M   'P 1'
#
loop_
_entity.id
_entity.type
_entity.pdbx_description
1 polymer ?
#
loop_
_entity_poly.entity_id
_entity_poly.type
_entity_poly.pdbx_seq_one_letter_code
_entity_poly.pdbx_strand_id
1 'polypeptide(L)'
;MTRILDMSAEQLRTELEALEQEYASFVARGLSLNMARGKPADEQLELSMPMLDTLNSQSCWRSEDGTDCRNYGVLDGIPEAKRLMASMLDDEPENVIVFGSSSLTAMYDTVARCFNFGTTEGQPWCKETRVKWLCPAPGYDRHFAITEAFDFEMIPVPINECGPDMDLIEELVAKDDQIKGIWCVPKYSNPGGITYSDEVVHRLASMTCAASDFRIIWDNAYCVHHLYDDVDMQDALLDIGKACTEAGNPDRYFKFASTSKITLPGAGVAAMSASPANIALTKKQIGAQAIGYDKLNQLRHVRFLKDAEGIAEHMSAHAAIIRPKFELVLEKLEANLAEEGIAEWTNPRGGYFVSFDAYKGTAKRVVSLAREAGVVMTGAGATWPYGRDPYDSNIRIAPTLPPLDELSTAMDVFCCCVKLATVEKLLSEQ
;
A
#
# COMPACT_ATOMS: atom_id res chain seq x y z
N MET A 1 -2.94 35.02 -14.12
CA MET A 1 -4.40 34.80 -14.14
C MET A 1 -4.92 34.92 -12.71
N THR A 2 -6.20 35.30 -12.51
CA THR A 2 -6.81 35.29 -11.18
C THR A 2 -7.04 33.82 -10.81
N ARG A 3 -6.64 33.41 -9.60
CA ARG A 3 -6.85 32.01 -9.13
C ARG A 3 -8.35 31.71 -9.07
N ILE A 4 -8.73 30.46 -9.34
CA ILE A 4 -10.15 30.03 -9.30
C ILE A 4 -10.81 30.40 -7.97
N LEU A 5 -10.11 30.25 -6.84
CA LEU A 5 -10.64 30.60 -5.51
C LEU A 5 -10.89 32.09 -5.31
N ASP A 6 -10.23 32.94 -6.06
CA ASP A 6 -10.31 34.41 -5.93
C ASP A 6 -11.27 35.05 -6.98
N MET A 7 -11.90 34.21 -7.84
CA MET A 7 -12.79 34.67 -8.91
C MET A 7 -14.16 35.15 -8.38
N SER A 8 -14.68 36.22 -8.97
CA SER A 8 -16.06 36.61 -8.76
C SER A 8 -17.05 35.62 -9.42
N ALA A 9 -18.33 35.68 -9.04
CA ALA A 9 -19.38 34.85 -9.66
C ALA A 9 -19.44 34.98 -11.19
N GLU A 10 -19.22 36.17 -11.74
CA GLU A 10 -19.20 36.40 -13.18
C GLU A 10 -17.98 35.75 -13.84
N GLN A 11 -16.80 35.86 -13.22
CA GLN A 11 -15.59 35.25 -13.69
C GLN A 11 -15.69 33.70 -13.63
N LEU A 12 -16.25 33.14 -12.54
CA LEU A 12 -16.50 31.70 -12.41
C LEU A 12 -17.46 31.18 -13.48
N ARG A 13 -18.49 31.92 -13.88
CA ARG A 13 -19.38 31.51 -14.97
C ARG A 13 -18.67 31.51 -16.33
N THR A 14 -17.82 32.49 -16.59
CA THR A 14 -17.02 32.54 -17.81
C THR A 14 -16.02 31.37 -17.85
N GLU A 15 -15.38 31.07 -16.72
CA GLU A 15 -14.46 29.95 -16.60
C GLU A 15 -15.18 28.60 -16.77
N LEU A 16 -16.41 28.48 -16.20
CA LEU A 16 -17.24 27.29 -16.37
C LEU A 16 -17.51 26.99 -17.85
N GLU A 17 -17.93 28.01 -18.63
CA GLU A 17 -18.19 27.84 -20.06
C GLU A 17 -16.94 27.38 -20.83
N ALA A 18 -15.77 27.92 -20.49
CA ALA A 18 -14.50 27.51 -21.11
C ALA A 18 -14.13 26.06 -20.75
N LEU A 19 -14.25 25.69 -19.47
CA LEU A 19 -13.97 24.34 -18.98
C LEU A 19 -14.96 23.30 -19.54
N GLU A 20 -16.25 23.65 -19.67
CA GLU A 20 -17.25 22.78 -20.30
C GLU A 20 -16.93 22.51 -21.77
N GLN A 21 -16.42 23.51 -22.52
CA GLN A 21 -16.00 23.32 -23.90
C GLN A 21 -14.76 22.43 -24.00
N GLU A 22 -13.76 22.65 -23.14
CA GLU A 22 -12.58 21.81 -23.05
C GLU A 22 -12.95 20.36 -22.71
N TYR A 23 -13.76 20.16 -21.67
CA TYR A 23 -14.26 18.87 -21.25
C TYR A 23 -15.03 18.14 -22.37
N ALA A 24 -15.93 18.84 -23.06
CA ALA A 24 -16.65 18.28 -24.20
C ALA A 24 -15.71 17.80 -25.32
N SER A 25 -14.59 18.50 -25.53
CA SER A 25 -13.57 18.07 -26.47
C SER A 25 -12.92 16.74 -26.09
N PHE A 26 -12.68 16.51 -24.79
CA PHE A 26 -12.17 15.23 -24.29
C PHE A 26 -13.20 14.11 -24.43
N VAL A 27 -14.45 14.34 -24.07
CA VAL A 27 -15.53 13.37 -24.23
C VAL A 27 -15.69 12.95 -25.70
N ALA A 28 -15.60 13.90 -26.63
CA ALA A 28 -15.71 13.64 -28.06
C ALA A 28 -14.57 12.75 -28.62
N ARG A 29 -13.43 12.63 -27.92
CA ARG A 29 -12.31 11.77 -28.32
C ARG A 29 -12.60 10.27 -28.11
N GLY A 30 -13.60 9.90 -27.32
CA GLY A 30 -13.95 8.51 -27.05
C GLY A 30 -12.83 7.71 -26.38
N LEU A 31 -12.15 8.30 -25.41
CA LEU A 31 -10.99 7.71 -24.74
C LEU A 31 -11.36 6.45 -23.93
N SER A 32 -10.38 5.56 -23.72
CA SER A 32 -10.52 4.37 -22.86
C SER A 32 -9.21 4.13 -22.11
N LEU A 33 -8.98 4.95 -21.09
CA LEU A 33 -7.74 5.01 -20.32
C LEU A 33 -7.99 4.51 -18.88
N ASN A 34 -6.97 3.88 -18.25
CA ASN A 34 -7.14 3.26 -16.95
C ASN A 34 -6.00 3.62 -15.99
N MET A 35 -6.32 4.43 -14.98
CA MET A 35 -5.46 4.79 -13.85
C MET A 35 -6.01 4.26 -12.51
N ALA A 36 -6.88 3.23 -12.52
CA ALA A 36 -7.56 2.77 -11.31
C ALA A 36 -6.69 1.91 -10.40
N ARG A 37 -5.68 1.21 -10.94
CA ARG A 37 -4.93 0.20 -10.19
C ARG A 37 -3.43 0.36 -10.33
N GLY A 38 -2.74 0.38 -9.17
CA GLY A 38 -1.29 0.23 -9.10
C GLY A 38 -0.88 -1.22 -9.41
N LYS A 39 -0.85 -1.56 -10.69
CA LYS A 39 -0.33 -2.82 -11.21
C LYS A 39 1.01 -2.57 -11.89
N PRO A 40 1.93 -3.56 -11.89
CA PRO A 40 3.04 -3.55 -12.82
C PRO A 40 2.54 -3.47 -14.27
N ALA A 41 3.17 -2.62 -15.06
CA ALA A 41 2.99 -2.58 -16.51
C ALA A 41 3.66 -3.80 -17.19
N ASP A 42 3.32 -4.08 -18.44
CA ASP A 42 3.89 -5.21 -19.18
C ASP A 42 5.42 -5.13 -19.22
N GLU A 43 5.99 -3.93 -19.41
CA GLU A 43 7.44 -3.68 -19.41
C GLU A 43 8.09 -4.10 -18.08
N GLN A 44 7.41 -3.90 -16.94
CA GLN A 44 7.90 -4.36 -15.63
C GLN A 44 7.78 -5.88 -15.49
N LEU A 45 6.73 -6.50 -16.05
CA LEU A 45 6.57 -7.96 -16.03
C LEU A 45 7.65 -8.65 -16.87
N GLU A 46 8.01 -8.05 -18.01
CA GLU A 46 9.08 -8.57 -18.88
C GLU A 46 10.44 -8.64 -18.18
N LEU A 47 10.74 -7.74 -17.23
CA LEU A 47 11.96 -7.83 -16.43
C LEU A 47 12.05 -9.13 -15.63
N SER A 48 10.91 -9.73 -15.30
CA SER A 48 10.83 -10.96 -14.49
C SER A 48 10.64 -12.23 -15.34
N MET A 49 10.46 -12.13 -16.64
CA MET A 49 10.26 -13.32 -17.51
C MET A 49 11.42 -14.31 -17.44
N PRO A 50 12.71 -13.89 -17.37
CA PRO A 50 13.82 -14.82 -17.21
C PRO A 50 13.74 -15.72 -15.96
N MET A 51 12.96 -15.32 -14.92
CA MET A 51 12.71 -16.14 -13.76
C MET A 51 12.07 -17.49 -14.13
N LEU A 52 11.25 -17.54 -15.17
CA LEU A 52 10.56 -18.75 -15.61
C LEU A 52 11.52 -19.82 -16.11
N ASP A 53 12.72 -19.43 -16.57
CA ASP A 53 13.75 -20.33 -17.10
C ASP A 53 14.72 -20.85 -16.01
N THR A 54 14.63 -20.32 -14.79
CA THR A 54 15.53 -20.72 -13.67
C THR A 54 15.28 -22.13 -13.18
N LEU A 55 14.08 -22.69 -13.42
CA LEU A 55 13.69 -24.06 -13.09
C LEU A 55 13.03 -24.77 -14.27
N ASN A 56 13.63 -25.87 -14.69
CA ASN A 56 13.11 -26.75 -15.73
C ASN A 56 13.35 -28.22 -15.36
N SER A 57 12.96 -29.17 -16.22
CA SER A 57 13.08 -30.62 -15.95
C SER A 57 14.50 -31.11 -15.69
N GLN A 58 15.52 -30.33 -16.03
CA GLN A 58 16.95 -30.67 -15.84
C GLN A 58 17.58 -29.95 -14.64
N SER A 59 16.84 -29.11 -13.95
CA SER A 59 17.36 -28.34 -12.82
C SER A 59 17.57 -29.21 -11.58
N CYS A 60 18.41 -28.77 -10.65
CA CYS A 60 18.43 -29.28 -9.29
C CYS A 60 17.19 -28.78 -8.52
N TRP A 61 16.40 -29.69 -8.01
CA TRP A 61 15.16 -29.43 -7.29
C TRP A 61 15.30 -29.30 -5.78
N ARG A 62 16.55 -29.36 -5.29
CA ARG A 62 16.85 -29.32 -3.86
C ARG A 62 17.23 -27.92 -3.43
N SER A 63 16.73 -27.55 -2.26
CA SER A 63 17.23 -26.43 -1.50
C SER A 63 18.63 -26.70 -0.96
N GLU A 64 19.27 -25.68 -0.38
CA GLU A 64 20.64 -25.80 0.15
C GLU A 64 20.76 -26.81 1.30
N ASP A 65 19.70 -27.01 2.10
CA ASP A 65 19.66 -28.02 3.17
C ASP A 65 19.32 -29.44 2.68
N GLY A 66 19.17 -29.60 1.35
CA GLY A 66 18.86 -30.88 0.71
C GLY A 66 17.39 -31.23 0.62
N THR A 67 16.48 -30.35 1.06
CA THR A 67 15.03 -30.55 0.94
C THR A 67 14.62 -30.67 -0.53
N ASP A 68 13.85 -31.70 -0.87
CA ASP A 68 13.25 -31.85 -2.21
C ASP A 68 12.04 -30.93 -2.34
N CYS A 69 12.22 -29.85 -3.10
CA CYS A 69 11.19 -28.82 -3.29
C CYS A 69 9.95 -29.29 -4.06
N ARG A 70 9.98 -30.49 -4.67
CA ARG A 70 8.84 -31.08 -5.40
C ARG A 70 7.85 -31.78 -4.46
N ASN A 71 8.19 -31.99 -3.19
CA ASN A 71 7.42 -32.82 -2.26
C ASN A 71 6.87 -31.99 -1.09
N TYR A 72 6.06 -32.60 -0.26
CA TYR A 72 5.48 -32.00 0.95
C TYR A 72 6.56 -31.60 1.99
N GLY A 73 6.11 -30.84 2.99
CA GLY A 73 6.92 -30.47 4.15
C GLY A 73 7.53 -29.09 4.05
N VAL A 74 8.30 -28.74 5.08
CA VAL A 74 8.90 -27.42 5.31
C VAL A 74 7.82 -26.33 5.40
N LEU A 75 7.20 -26.27 6.57
CA LEU A 75 6.02 -25.42 6.82
C LEU A 75 6.31 -23.92 6.69
N ASP A 76 7.52 -23.49 7.04
CA ASP A 76 7.92 -22.09 7.13
C ASP A 76 8.79 -21.59 5.98
N GLY A 77 9.02 -22.43 4.96
CA GLY A 77 9.80 -22.08 3.77
C GLY A 77 11.22 -22.62 3.77
N ILE A 78 11.83 -22.72 2.58
CA ILE A 78 13.22 -23.17 2.42
C ILE A 78 14.20 -22.12 2.96
N PRO A 79 15.37 -22.52 3.49
CA PRO A 79 16.30 -21.61 4.18
C PRO A 79 16.69 -20.38 3.33
N GLU A 80 17.04 -20.59 2.07
CA GLU A 80 17.42 -19.51 1.15
C GLU A 80 16.26 -18.53 0.85
N ALA A 81 15.01 -19.01 0.82
CA ALA A 81 13.85 -18.13 0.65
C ALA A 81 13.58 -17.33 1.93
N LYS A 82 13.79 -17.93 3.10
CA LYS A 82 13.69 -17.20 4.37
C LYS A 82 14.73 -16.09 4.44
N ARG A 83 15.99 -16.32 4.03
CA ARG A 83 17.02 -15.27 3.98
C ARG A 83 16.67 -14.16 2.99
N LEU A 84 16.21 -14.52 1.79
CA LEU A 84 15.79 -13.53 0.79
C LEU A 84 14.67 -12.64 1.32
N MET A 85 13.65 -13.23 1.93
CA MET A 85 12.52 -12.47 2.47
C MET A 85 12.88 -11.72 3.75
N ALA A 86 13.79 -12.24 4.56
CA ALA A 86 14.32 -11.55 5.75
C ALA A 86 14.99 -10.23 5.39
N SER A 87 15.75 -10.18 4.28
CA SER A 87 16.36 -8.94 3.81
C SER A 87 15.35 -7.85 3.42
N MET A 88 14.15 -8.23 2.98
CA MET A 88 13.05 -7.30 2.67
C MET A 88 12.29 -6.86 3.93
N LEU A 89 12.31 -7.68 4.98
CA LEU A 89 11.60 -7.46 6.23
C LEU A 89 12.48 -6.81 7.31
N ASP A 90 13.76 -6.64 7.03
CA ASP A 90 14.78 -6.21 8.00
C ASP A 90 14.68 -7.05 9.30
N ASP A 91 14.83 -8.37 9.15
CA ASP A 91 14.71 -9.31 10.25
C ASP A 91 15.65 -10.52 10.07
N GLU A 92 15.78 -11.35 11.11
CA GLU A 92 16.55 -12.59 11.04
C GLU A 92 15.74 -13.71 10.34
N PRO A 93 16.37 -14.58 9.53
CA PRO A 93 15.66 -15.65 8.82
C PRO A 93 14.86 -16.60 9.73
N GLU A 94 15.29 -16.79 10.97
CA GLU A 94 14.63 -17.63 11.97
C GLU A 94 13.24 -17.07 12.35
N ASN A 95 13.07 -15.76 12.26
CA ASN A 95 11.82 -15.03 12.54
C ASN A 95 10.91 -14.90 11.33
N VAL A 96 11.22 -15.58 10.21
CA VAL A 96 10.47 -15.47 8.96
C VAL A 96 9.70 -16.74 8.64
N ILE A 97 8.46 -16.59 8.22
CA ILE A 97 7.65 -17.64 7.58
C ILE A 97 7.35 -17.18 6.15
N VAL A 98 7.70 -18.04 5.18
CA VAL A 98 7.41 -17.82 3.76
C VAL A 98 6.09 -18.49 3.41
N PHE A 99 5.16 -17.69 2.89
CA PHE A 99 3.80 -18.11 2.52
C PHE A 99 3.64 -18.32 1.00
N GLY A 100 2.39 -18.32 0.55
CA GLY A 100 2.01 -18.30 -0.86
C GLY A 100 2.28 -16.96 -1.55
N SER A 101 1.47 -16.61 -2.54
CA SER A 101 1.78 -15.56 -3.50
C SER A 101 1.52 -14.11 -3.02
N SER A 102 0.81 -13.90 -1.91
CA SER A 102 0.29 -12.57 -1.55
C SER A 102 0.40 -12.27 -0.06
N SER A 103 0.99 -11.12 0.28
CA SER A 103 1.00 -10.59 1.65
C SER A 103 -0.42 -10.30 2.15
N LEU A 104 -1.34 -9.90 1.27
CA LEU A 104 -2.74 -9.68 1.64
C LEU A 104 -3.39 -10.95 2.20
N THR A 105 -3.15 -12.11 1.58
CA THR A 105 -3.62 -13.40 2.09
C THR A 105 -2.97 -13.74 3.44
N ALA A 106 -1.66 -13.49 3.58
CA ALA A 106 -0.96 -13.74 4.84
C ALA A 106 -1.48 -12.84 5.98
N MET A 107 -1.80 -11.57 5.68
CA MET A 107 -2.42 -10.65 6.64
C MET A 107 -3.84 -11.08 7.02
N TYR A 108 -4.68 -11.44 6.03
CA TYR A 108 -6.01 -11.98 6.28
C TYR A 108 -5.94 -13.21 7.20
N ASP A 109 -5.07 -14.16 6.88
CA ASP A 109 -4.88 -15.37 7.67
C ASP A 109 -4.36 -15.06 9.09
N THR A 110 -3.53 -14.04 9.25
CA THR A 110 -3.03 -13.62 10.57
C THR A 110 -4.16 -13.04 11.42
N VAL A 111 -4.98 -12.16 10.85
CA VAL A 111 -6.19 -11.65 11.52
C VAL A 111 -7.15 -12.81 11.85
N ALA A 112 -7.38 -13.73 10.90
CA ALA A 112 -8.22 -14.91 11.12
C ALA A 112 -7.70 -15.80 12.25
N ARG A 113 -6.38 -15.98 12.36
CA ARG A 113 -5.77 -16.74 13.47
C ARG A 113 -5.95 -16.04 14.81
N CYS A 114 -5.69 -14.75 14.89
CA CYS A 114 -5.94 -13.97 16.10
C CYS A 114 -7.43 -14.01 16.49
N PHE A 115 -8.31 -13.90 15.51
CA PHE A 115 -9.77 -13.96 15.72
C PHE A 115 -10.23 -15.31 16.26
N ASN A 116 -9.76 -16.43 15.69
CA ASN A 116 -10.23 -17.76 16.05
C ASN A 116 -9.45 -18.41 17.20
N PHE A 117 -8.16 -18.11 17.36
CA PHE A 117 -7.27 -18.86 18.27
C PHE A 117 -6.57 -17.95 19.30
N GLY A 118 -6.69 -16.63 19.17
CA GLY A 118 -6.02 -15.65 20.03
C GLY A 118 -4.57 -15.37 19.65
N THR A 119 -3.94 -14.60 20.51
CA THR A 119 -2.53 -14.16 20.38
C THR A 119 -1.69 -14.82 21.48
N THR A 120 -0.42 -14.44 21.59
CA THR A 120 0.47 -14.89 22.69
C THR A 120 -0.02 -14.44 24.07
N GLU A 121 -0.77 -13.35 24.15
CA GLU A 121 -1.17 -12.71 25.42
C GLU A 121 -2.68 -12.61 25.60
N GLY A 122 -3.48 -12.95 24.58
CA GLY A 122 -4.93 -12.75 24.60
C GLY A 122 -5.73 -13.99 24.20
N GLN A 123 -6.99 -13.98 24.61
CA GLN A 123 -7.95 -14.96 24.13
C GLN A 123 -8.34 -14.72 22.66
N PRO A 124 -9.01 -15.69 22.00
CA PRO A 124 -9.58 -15.48 20.67
C PRO A 124 -10.46 -14.23 20.60
N TRP A 125 -10.22 -13.34 19.63
CA TRP A 125 -11.00 -12.11 19.49
C TRP A 125 -12.47 -12.36 19.17
N CYS A 126 -12.82 -13.52 18.61
CA CYS A 126 -14.24 -13.92 18.43
C CYS A 126 -15.02 -14.08 19.76
N LYS A 127 -14.33 -14.08 20.89
CA LYS A 127 -14.96 -14.12 22.23
C LYS A 127 -15.14 -12.74 22.86
N GLU A 128 -14.59 -11.71 22.22
CA GLU A 128 -14.79 -10.34 22.66
C GLU A 128 -16.21 -9.87 22.32
N THR A 129 -16.73 -8.95 23.11
CA THR A 129 -18.05 -8.36 22.85
C THR A 129 -18.06 -7.59 21.55
N ARG A 130 -16.96 -6.91 21.25
CA ARG A 130 -16.70 -6.15 20.04
C ARG A 130 -15.21 -6.05 19.79
N VAL A 131 -14.82 -6.08 18.53
CA VAL A 131 -13.44 -5.79 18.12
C VAL A 131 -13.42 -4.47 17.35
N LYS A 132 -12.50 -3.59 17.73
CA LYS A 132 -12.27 -2.32 17.06
C LYS A 132 -10.87 -2.32 16.45
N TRP A 133 -10.72 -1.58 15.35
CA TRP A 133 -9.47 -1.53 14.58
C TRP A 133 -9.14 -0.13 14.12
N LEU A 134 -7.91 0.30 14.35
CA LEU A 134 -7.43 1.59 13.89
C LEU A 134 -7.08 1.53 12.40
N CYS A 135 -7.60 2.46 11.65
CA CYS A 135 -7.48 2.53 10.21
C CYS A 135 -6.92 3.90 9.78
N PRO A 136 -5.58 4.07 9.71
CA PRO A 136 -4.99 5.27 9.14
C PRO A 136 -5.56 5.53 7.74
N ALA A 137 -6.07 6.74 7.53
CA ALA A 137 -6.77 7.13 6.30
C ALA A 137 -6.36 8.56 5.86
N PRO A 138 -6.17 8.78 4.56
CA PRO A 138 -6.40 7.84 3.46
C PRO A 138 -5.44 6.64 3.50
N GLY A 139 -5.94 5.43 3.23
CA GLY A 139 -5.22 4.18 3.38
C GLY A 139 -5.57 3.12 2.32
N TYR A 140 -5.07 1.89 2.52
CA TYR A 140 -5.27 0.81 1.57
C TYR A 140 -6.62 0.13 1.73
N ASP A 141 -7.46 0.24 0.71
CA ASP A 141 -8.84 -0.27 0.65
C ASP A 141 -8.98 -1.76 0.97
N ARG A 142 -7.96 -2.59 0.67
CA ARG A 142 -8.00 -4.03 0.95
C ARG A 142 -7.80 -4.35 2.43
N HIS A 143 -7.07 -3.54 3.17
CA HIS A 143 -6.98 -3.65 4.62
C HIS A 143 -8.35 -3.42 5.25
N PHE A 144 -9.05 -2.38 4.83
CA PHE A 144 -10.41 -2.09 5.31
C PHE A 144 -11.38 -3.21 4.96
N ALA A 145 -11.26 -3.81 3.77
CA ALA A 145 -12.08 -4.96 3.38
C ALA A 145 -11.83 -6.19 4.27
N ILE A 146 -10.61 -6.42 4.77
CA ILE A 146 -10.33 -7.48 5.76
C ILE A 146 -11.08 -7.19 7.06
N THR A 147 -10.93 -5.99 7.61
CA THR A 147 -11.60 -5.60 8.87
C THR A 147 -13.11 -5.66 8.76
N GLU A 148 -13.68 -5.23 7.64
CA GLU A 148 -15.12 -5.32 7.38
C GLU A 148 -15.60 -6.78 7.29
N ALA A 149 -14.81 -7.67 6.65
CA ALA A 149 -15.13 -9.09 6.55
C ALA A 149 -15.19 -9.81 7.90
N PHE A 150 -14.48 -9.33 8.91
CA PHE A 150 -14.54 -9.84 10.29
C PHE A 150 -15.53 -9.07 11.18
N ASP A 151 -16.31 -8.15 10.63
CA ASP A 151 -17.25 -7.29 11.37
C ASP A 151 -16.57 -6.46 12.48
N PHE A 152 -15.33 -6.04 12.25
CA PHE A 152 -14.62 -5.15 13.18
C PHE A 152 -15.07 -3.71 12.95
N GLU A 153 -15.27 -2.98 14.05
CA GLU A 153 -15.51 -1.54 13.99
C GLU A 153 -14.24 -0.83 13.57
N MET A 154 -14.27 -0.16 12.42
CA MET A 154 -13.15 0.59 11.90
C MET A 154 -13.17 2.03 12.44
N ILE A 155 -12.08 2.44 13.07
CA ILE A 155 -11.87 3.80 13.57
C ILE A 155 -10.88 4.48 12.63
N PRO A 156 -11.31 5.45 11.81
CA PRO A 156 -10.39 6.19 10.96
C PRO A 156 -9.47 7.07 11.81
N VAL A 157 -8.19 7.06 11.46
CA VAL A 157 -7.14 7.89 12.07
C VAL A 157 -6.54 8.77 10.98
N PRO A 158 -6.49 10.10 11.15
CA PRO A 158 -5.82 10.97 10.19
C PRO A 158 -4.36 10.59 9.99
N ILE A 159 -3.88 10.76 8.76
CA ILE A 159 -2.47 10.56 8.40
C ILE A 159 -1.90 11.86 7.86
N ASN A 160 -0.67 12.18 8.22
CA ASN A 160 0.08 13.33 7.75
C ASN A 160 1.39 12.90 7.07
N GLU A 161 2.27 13.82 6.75
CA GLU A 161 3.55 13.55 6.09
C GLU A 161 4.53 12.70 6.90
N CYS A 162 4.36 12.62 8.23
CA CYS A 162 5.21 11.82 9.13
C CYS A 162 4.61 10.45 9.47
N GLY A 163 3.32 10.22 9.16
CA GLY A 163 2.60 9.01 9.52
C GLY A 163 1.23 9.28 10.15
N PRO A 164 0.61 8.31 10.82
CA PRO A 164 -0.69 8.49 11.47
C PRO A 164 -0.61 9.41 12.69
N ASP A 165 -1.73 10.03 13.03
CA ASP A 165 -1.89 10.88 14.22
C ASP A 165 -1.70 10.07 15.51
N MET A 166 -0.48 10.13 16.06
CA MET A 166 -0.11 9.36 17.23
C MET A 166 -0.76 9.86 18.52
N ASP A 167 -1.09 11.15 18.62
CA ASP A 167 -1.77 11.70 19.80
C ASP A 167 -3.17 11.08 19.93
N LEU A 168 -3.89 11.01 18.83
CA LEU A 168 -5.19 10.35 18.76
C LEU A 168 -5.08 8.83 19.03
N ILE A 169 -4.10 8.17 18.41
CA ILE A 169 -3.91 6.72 18.60
C ILE A 169 -3.65 6.40 20.06
N GLU A 170 -2.69 7.06 20.69
CA GLU A 170 -2.32 6.83 22.10
C GLU A 170 -3.50 7.09 23.04
N GLU A 171 -4.28 8.16 22.79
CA GLU A 171 -5.48 8.44 23.57
C GLU A 171 -6.51 7.31 23.48
N LEU A 172 -6.76 6.80 22.26
CA LEU A 172 -7.76 5.76 22.02
C LEU A 172 -7.33 4.41 22.64
N VAL A 173 -6.11 3.94 22.33
CA VAL A 173 -5.65 2.61 22.77
C VAL A 173 -5.40 2.52 24.26
N ALA A 174 -5.12 3.63 24.94
CA ALA A 174 -4.94 3.66 26.38
C ALA A 174 -6.26 3.49 27.16
N LYS A 175 -7.41 3.79 26.54
CA LYS A 175 -8.73 3.83 27.21
C LYS A 175 -9.64 2.68 26.80
N ASP A 176 -9.40 2.02 25.68
CA ASP A 176 -10.33 1.06 25.09
C ASP A 176 -9.62 -0.27 24.80
N ASP A 177 -9.91 -1.29 25.59
CA ASP A 177 -9.37 -2.65 25.46
C ASP A 177 -9.99 -3.46 24.30
N GLN A 178 -11.03 -2.93 23.66
CA GLN A 178 -11.63 -3.52 22.45
C GLN A 178 -10.84 -3.18 21.18
N ILE A 179 -9.94 -2.20 21.23
CA ILE A 179 -9.08 -1.86 20.09
C ILE A 179 -7.95 -2.89 20.03
N LYS A 180 -8.02 -3.80 19.06
CA LYS A 180 -7.11 -4.95 18.94
C LYS A 180 -6.00 -4.78 17.93
N GLY A 181 -6.04 -3.77 17.08
CA GLY A 181 -4.95 -3.56 16.15
C GLY A 181 -5.05 -2.32 15.29
N ILE A 182 -4.01 -2.16 14.48
CA ILE A 182 -3.83 -1.06 13.53
C ILE A 182 -3.24 -1.58 12.22
N TRP A 183 -3.71 -1.02 11.09
CA TRP A 183 -3.07 -1.21 9.79
C TRP A 183 -2.00 -0.16 9.58
N CYS A 184 -0.79 -0.59 9.18
CA CYS A 184 0.30 0.31 8.83
C CYS A 184 0.86 -0.06 7.45
N VAL A 185 0.97 0.92 6.54
CA VAL A 185 1.77 0.83 5.32
C VAL A 185 2.90 1.86 5.46
N PRO A 186 4.01 1.48 6.12
CA PRO A 186 4.91 2.44 6.74
C PRO A 186 5.90 3.10 5.79
N LYS A 187 6.16 2.50 4.63
CA LYS A 187 7.10 3.03 3.63
C LYS A 187 6.40 3.19 2.30
N TYR A 188 6.51 4.39 1.71
CA TYR A 188 5.86 4.73 0.45
C TYR A 188 4.38 4.36 0.45
N SER A 189 3.65 4.78 1.48
CA SER A 189 2.30 4.35 1.82
C SER A 189 1.32 4.43 0.67
N ASN A 190 0.27 3.61 0.72
CA ASN A 190 -0.82 3.62 -0.24
C ASN A 190 -2.05 4.31 0.38
N PRO A 191 -2.52 5.48 -0.14
CA PRO A 191 -2.05 6.16 -1.36
C PRO A 191 -0.97 7.23 -1.15
N GLY A 192 -0.62 7.57 0.10
CA GLY A 192 0.14 8.78 0.46
C GLY A 192 1.55 8.88 -0.12
N GLY A 193 2.21 7.75 -0.41
CA GLY A 193 3.61 7.74 -0.82
C GLY A 193 4.59 8.22 0.25
N ILE A 194 4.11 8.40 1.50
CA ILE A 194 4.90 8.84 2.66
C ILE A 194 5.62 7.67 3.32
N THR A 195 6.64 7.98 4.08
CA THR A 195 7.34 7.03 4.96
C THR A 195 7.22 7.51 6.40
N TYR A 196 6.89 6.59 7.33
CA TYR A 196 6.74 6.92 8.75
C TYR A 196 8.06 7.42 9.32
N SER A 197 7.99 8.48 10.11
CA SER A 197 9.14 9.01 10.84
C SER A 197 9.56 8.08 11.98
N ASP A 198 10.83 8.17 12.39
CA ASP A 198 11.36 7.42 13.53
C ASP A 198 10.54 7.67 14.80
N GLU A 199 10.08 8.92 15.01
CA GLU A 199 9.21 9.28 16.15
C GLU A 199 7.91 8.47 16.12
N VAL A 200 7.22 8.40 14.98
CA VAL A 200 5.98 7.61 14.84
C VAL A 200 6.24 6.14 15.14
N VAL A 201 7.34 5.58 14.62
CA VAL A 201 7.68 4.16 14.87
C VAL A 201 7.97 3.92 16.35
N HIS A 202 8.74 4.78 17.02
CA HIS A 202 9.01 4.67 18.45
C HIS A 202 7.73 4.81 19.29
N ARG A 203 6.83 5.72 18.94
CA ARG A 203 5.55 5.90 19.65
C ARG A 203 4.65 4.68 19.47
N LEU A 204 4.50 4.12 18.27
CA LEU A 204 3.77 2.87 18.03
C LEU A 204 4.34 1.70 18.84
N ALA A 205 5.65 1.60 18.93
CA ALA A 205 6.32 0.55 19.67
C ALA A 205 6.13 0.67 21.21
N SER A 206 6.15 1.89 21.74
CA SER A 206 6.20 2.16 23.19
C SER A 206 4.85 2.53 23.81
N MET A 207 3.82 2.91 23.01
CA MET A 207 2.52 3.34 23.53
C MET A 207 1.91 2.33 24.51
N THR A 208 1.21 2.85 25.52
CA THR A 208 0.47 2.04 26.47
C THR A 208 -0.89 1.66 25.90
N CYS A 209 -1.16 0.36 25.78
CA CYS A 209 -2.44 -0.14 25.30
C CYS A 209 -3.23 -0.78 26.45
N ALA A 210 -4.54 -0.48 26.54
CA ALA A 210 -5.45 -1.16 27.45
C ALA A 210 -5.61 -2.66 27.08
N ALA A 211 -5.58 -2.97 25.80
CA ALA A 211 -5.56 -4.34 25.29
C ALA A 211 -4.11 -4.89 25.29
N SER A 212 -3.82 -5.91 26.10
CA SER A 212 -2.51 -6.58 26.11
C SER A 212 -2.22 -7.31 24.79
N ASP A 213 -3.27 -7.67 24.06
CA ASP A 213 -3.25 -8.38 22.79
C ASP A 213 -3.38 -7.48 21.55
N PHE A 214 -3.13 -6.17 21.72
CA PHE A 214 -3.06 -5.22 20.58
C PHE A 214 -1.94 -5.59 19.61
N ARG A 215 -2.23 -5.51 18.29
CA ARG A 215 -1.29 -5.89 17.23
C ARG A 215 -1.13 -4.82 16.16
N ILE A 216 0.12 -4.59 15.78
CA ILE A 216 0.50 -3.75 14.64
C ILE A 216 0.66 -4.66 13.43
N ILE A 217 -0.17 -4.47 12.42
CA ILE A 217 -0.02 -5.14 11.11
C ILE A 217 0.78 -4.20 10.20
N TRP A 218 2.03 -4.57 9.98
CA TRP A 218 3.05 -3.76 9.31
C TRP A 218 3.23 -4.26 7.88
N ASP A 219 2.42 -3.73 6.95
CA ASP A 219 2.48 -4.09 5.52
C ASP A 219 3.58 -3.30 4.81
N ASN A 220 4.76 -3.89 4.73
CA ASN A 220 5.93 -3.31 4.08
C ASN A 220 5.95 -3.64 2.58
N ALA A 221 4.82 -3.45 1.90
CA ALA A 221 4.61 -3.79 0.49
C ALA A 221 5.57 -3.06 -0.46
N TYR A 222 6.11 -1.93 -0.05
CA TYR A 222 6.96 -1.05 -0.87
C TYR A 222 8.38 -0.90 -0.32
N CYS A 223 8.85 -1.81 0.51
CA CYS A 223 10.15 -1.73 1.21
C CYS A 223 11.35 -1.44 0.29
N VAL A 224 11.32 -1.89 -0.97
CA VAL A 224 12.38 -1.76 -1.98
C VAL A 224 11.96 -0.97 -3.22
N HIS A 225 10.83 -0.25 -3.16
CA HIS A 225 10.25 0.43 -4.33
C HIS A 225 10.69 1.91 -4.40
N HIS A 226 11.98 2.15 -4.39
CA HIS A 226 12.55 3.47 -4.60
C HIS A 226 12.37 3.92 -6.06
N LEU A 227 12.11 5.21 -6.29
CA LEU A 227 12.11 5.79 -7.64
C LEU A 227 13.49 6.22 -8.11
N TYR A 228 14.43 6.40 -7.18
CA TYR A 228 15.78 6.93 -7.44
C TYR A 228 16.84 5.95 -6.93
N ASP A 229 17.92 5.80 -7.68
CA ASP A 229 19.07 4.97 -7.30
C ASP A 229 19.98 5.70 -6.29
N ASP A 230 19.90 7.02 -6.24
CA ASP A 230 20.63 7.84 -5.25
C ASP A 230 20.06 7.57 -3.85
N VAL A 231 20.92 7.08 -2.94
CA VAL A 231 20.55 6.73 -1.56
C VAL A 231 20.00 7.93 -0.79
N ASP A 232 20.49 9.14 -1.06
CA ASP A 232 20.01 10.36 -0.42
C ASP A 232 18.57 10.73 -0.85
N MET A 233 18.09 10.14 -1.94
CA MET A 233 16.73 10.27 -2.44
C MET A 233 15.83 9.11 -2.03
N GLN A 234 16.35 8.13 -1.29
CA GLN A 234 15.58 6.99 -0.79
C GLN A 234 15.18 7.22 0.66
N ASP A 235 13.91 6.93 0.98
CA ASP A 235 13.46 7.02 2.36
C ASP A 235 14.02 5.85 3.18
N ALA A 236 14.51 6.16 4.37
CA ALA A 236 14.82 5.17 5.40
C ALA A 236 13.58 4.91 6.27
N LEU A 237 13.44 3.69 6.77
CA LEU A 237 12.36 3.32 7.69
C LEU A 237 12.99 2.61 8.90
N LEU A 238 12.68 3.09 10.10
CA LEU A 238 13.09 2.43 11.33
C LEU A 238 12.36 1.07 11.48
N ASP A 239 13.09 0.04 11.91
CA ASP A 239 12.50 -1.29 12.10
C ASP A 239 11.59 -1.34 13.33
N ILE A 240 10.31 -1.61 13.12
CA ILE A 240 9.30 -1.71 14.18
C ILE A 240 9.57 -2.87 15.14
N GLY A 241 10.19 -3.95 14.68
CA GLY A 241 10.49 -5.11 15.52
C GLY A 241 11.56 -4.81 16.56
N LYS A 242 12.63 -4.12 16.14
CA LYS A 242 13.67 -3.63 17.05
C LYS A 242 13.09 -2.62 18.01
N ALA A 243 12.33 -1.63 17.55
CA ALA A 243 11.69 -0.62 18.37
C ALA A 243 10.74 -1.24 19.42
N CYS A 244 9.91 -2.21 19.02
CA CYS A 244 9.02 -2.94 19.94
C CYS A 244 9.81 -3.73 20.99
N THR A 245 10.91 -4.38 20.61
CA THR A 245 11.76 -5.14 21.54
C THR A 245 12.42 -4.22 22.56
N GLU A 246 12.97 -3.08 22.12
CA GLU A 246 13.57 -2.07 22.97
C GLU A 246 12.56 -1.43 23.93
N ALA A 247 11.31 -1.28 23.49
CA ALA A 247 10.21 -0.78 24.29
C ALA A 247 9.60 -1.83 25.28
N GLY A 248 10.08 -3.08 25.25
CA GLY A 248 9.56 -4.17 26.10
C GLY A 248 8.26 -4.79 25.59
N ASN A 249 7.89 -4.58 24.34
CA ASN A 249 6.69 -5.08 23.68
C ASN A 249 7.01 -5.98 22.47
N PRO A 250 7.87 -7.02 22.57
CA PRO A 250 8.39 -7.76 21.44
C PRO A 250 7.29 -8.45 20.62
N ASP A 251 6.16 -8.79 21.21
CA ASP A 251 5.09 -9.54 20.54
C ASP A 251 4.02 -8.66 19.87
N ARG A 252 4.22 -7.33 19.87
CA ARG A 252 3.20 -6.36 19.43
C ARG A 252 2.99 -6.32 17.93
N TYR A 253 3.92 -6.82 17.10
CA TYR A 253 3.92 -6.62 15.66
C TYR A 253 3.89 -7.91 14.84
N PHE A 254 3.41 -7.78 13.60
CA PHE A 254 3.61 -8.68 12.48
C PHE A 254 4.01 -7.87 11.26
N LYS A 255 5.20 -8.12 10.70
CA LYS A 255 5.67 -7.49 9.45
C LYS A 255 5.36 -8.38 8.26
N PHE A 256 4.99 -7.79 7.13
CA PHE A 256 4.67 -8.50 5.89
C PHE A 256 5.37 -7.86 4.70
N ALA A 257 5.84 -8.70 3.79
CA ALA A 257 6.34 -8.30 2.48
C ALA A 257 5.96 -9.35 1.44
N SER A 258 6.01 -8.97 0.16
CA SER A 258 5.82 -9.89 -0.94
C SER A 258 6.52 -9.43 -2.21
N THR A 259 6.74 -10.35 -3.12
CA THR A 259 7.28 -10.05 -4.46
C THR A 259 6.19 -9.67 -5.47
N SER A 260 4.97 -9.37 -5.01
CA SER A 260 3.81 -9.08 -5.88
C SER A 260 4.00 -7.90 -6.83
N LYS A 261 4.90 -6.96 -6.49
CA LYS A 261 5.23 -5.80 -7.34
C LYS A 261 6.71 -5.77 -7.73
N ILE A 262 7.42 -6.86 -7.43
CA ILE A 262 8.84 -7.05 -7.73
C ILE A 262 9.00 -8.00 -8.92
N THR A 263 8.29 -9.14 -8.89
CA THR A 263 8.32 -10.16 -9.93
C THR A 263 6.95 -10.28 -10.62
N LEU A 264 6.41 -11.48 -10.69
CA LEU A 264 5.11 -11.76 -11.31
C LEU A 264 4.00 -11.80 -10.25
N PRO A 265 3.05 -10.86 -10.22
CA PRO A 265 1.99 -10.82 -9.20
C PRO A 265 1.17 -12.11 -9.10
N GLY A 266 0.94 -12.78 -10.23
CA GLY A 266 0.20 -14.04 -10.30
C GLY A 266 0.97 -15.26 -9.75
N ALA A 267 2.29 -15.12 -9.54
CA ALA A 267 3.18 -16.18 -9.10
C ALA A 267 4.23 -15.66 -8.10
N GLY A 268 3.86 -14.70 -7.26
CA GLY A 268 4.73 -14.10 -6.25
C GLY A 268 5.02 -15.04 -5.07
N VAL A 269 5.85 -14.54 -4.16
CA VAL A 269 6.12 -15.12 -2.85
C VAL A 269 5.87 -14.05 -1.79
N ALA A 270 5.20 -14.41 -0.71
CA ALA A 270 4.95 -13.53 0.43
C ALA A 270 5.63 -14.09 1.69
N ALA A 271 5.96 -13.22 2.61
CA ALA A 271 6.48 -13.61 3.91
C ALA A 271 5.95 -12.72 5.03
N MET A 272 6.00 -13.29 6.23
CA MET A 272 5.76 -12.59 7.48
C MET A 272 6.99 -12.75 8.38
N SER A 273 7.35 -11.70 9.12
CA SER A 273 8.22 -11.81 10.27
C SER A 273 7.54 -11.26 11.53
N ALA A 274 7.95 -11.79 12.66
CA ALA A 274 7.43 -11.41 13.97
C ALA A 274 8.39 -11.88 15.08
N SER A 275 8.10 -11.60 16.34
CA SER A 275 8.86 -12.12 17.47
C SER A 275 8.95 -13.66 17.45
N PRO A 276 9.96 -14.25 18.08
CA PRO A 276 10.08 -15.71 18.20
C PRO A 276 8.82 -16.38 18.79
N ALA A 277 8.15 -15.75 19.76
CA ALA A 277 6.92 -16.26 20.37
C ALA A 277 5.75 -16.27 19.38
N ASN A 278 5.55 -15.15 18.65
CA ASN A 278 4.55 -15.07 17.59
C ASN A 278 4.82 -16.05 16.44
N ILE A 279 6.09 -16.24 16.04
CA ILE A 279 6.48 -17.23 15.04
C ILE A 279 6.15 -18.65 15.49
N ALA A 280 6.50 -19.02 16.73
CA ALA A 280 6.21 -20.34 17.28
C ALA A 280 4.68 -20.60 17.34
N LEU A 281 3.90 -19.63 17.81
CA LEU A 281 2.43 -19.70 17.85
C LEU A 281 1.85 -19.84 16.42
N THR A 282 2.30 -19.00 15.50
CA THR A 282 1.85 -19.01 14.11
C THR A 282 2.14 -20.35 13.44
N LYS A 283 3.35 -20.91 13.59
CA LYS A 283 3.71 -22.23 13.04
C LYS A 283 2.80 -23.33 13.58
N LYS A 284 2.47 -23.29 14.87
CA LYS A 284 1.52 -24.26 15.47
C LYS A 284 0.13 -24.14 14.85
N GLN A 285 -0.34 -22.92 14.60
CA GLN A 285 -1.68 -22.66 14.04
C GLN A 285 -1.72 -23.03 12.54
N ILE A 286 -0.69 -22.69 11.76
CA ILE A 286 -0.59 -23.02 10.34
C ILE A 286 -0.55 -24.55 10.13
N GLY A 287 0.01 -25.33 11.06
CA GLY A 287 0.08 -26.77 10.96
C GLY A 287 -1.27 -27.48 10.78
N ALA A 288 -2.37 -26.80 11.16
CA ALA A 288 -3.72 -27.27 10.86
C ALA A 288 -4.25 -26.84 9.48
N GLN A 289 -3.62 -25.81 8.87
CA GLN A 289 -4.05 -25.20 7.60
C GLN A 289 -3.26 -25.75 6.40
N ALA A 290 -1.96 -25.94 6.55
CA ALA A 290 -1.05 -26.30 5.47
C ALA A 290 0.05 -27.27 5.95
N ILE A 291 0.56 -28.08 5.01
CA ILE A 291 1.76 -28.91 5.23
C ILE A 291 3.05 -28.16 4.80
N GLY A 292 2.89 -27.18 3.96
CA GLY A 292 3.92 -26.31 3.41
C GLY A 292 3.40 -25.55 2.19
N TYR A 293 4.15 -24.53 1.79
CA TYR A 293 3.81 -23.70 0.65
C TYR A 293 4.64 -24.09 -0.58
N ASP A 294 4.41 -23.43 -1.72
CA ASP A 294 5.04 -23.74 -3.01
C ASP A 294 6.56 -23.50 -2.99
N LYS A 295 7.32 -24.56 -2.68
CA LYS A 295 8.79 -24.54 -2.62
C LYS A 295 9.45 -24.39 -4.00
N LEU A 296 8.78 -24.82 -5.07
CA LEU A 296 9.32 -24.63 -6.42
C LEU A 296 9.30 -23.15 -6.77
N ASN A 297 8.23 -22.44 -6.39
CA ASN A 297 8.15 -21.01 -6.59
C ASN A 297 9.14 -20.24 -5.70
N GLN A 298 9.32 -20.66 -4.44
CA GLN A 298 10.37 -20.11 -3.56
C GLN A 298 11.77 -20.29 -4.18
N LEU A 299 12.11 -21.50 -4.62
CA LEU A 299 13.41 -21.80 -5.22
C LEU A 299 13.66 -21.00 -6.51
N ARG A 300 12.61 -20.80 -7.32
CA ARG A 300 12.69 -20.01 -8.53
C ARG A 300 13.00 -18.54 -8.23
N HIS A 301 12.34 -17.96 -7.24
CA HIS A 301 12.60 -16.58 -6.80
C HIS A 301 14.01 -16.40 -6.26
N VAL A 302 14.46 -17.32 -5.42
CA VAL A 302 15.84 -17.29 -4.89
C VAL A 302 16.87 -17.35 -6.01
N ARG A 303 16.68 -18.20 -7.00
CA ARG A 303 17.64 -18.33 -8.13
C ARG A 303 17.65 -17.11 -9.03
N PHE A 304 16.52 -16.43 -9.14
CA PHE A 304 16.39 -15.24 -9.96
C PHE A 304 16.93 -14.01 -9.23
N LEU A 305 16.44 -13.74 -8.04
CA LEU A 305 16.79 -12.55 -7.24
C LEU A 305 18.09 -12.70 -6.47
N LYS A 306 18.48 -13.93 -6.13
CA LYS A 306 19.69 -14.33 -5.38
C LYS A 306 19.70 -13.85 -3.93
N ASP A 307 19.84 -12.54 -3.72
CA ASP A 307 20.02 -11.87 -2.45
C ASP A 307 19.50 -10.41 -2.48
N ALA A 308 19.81 -9.63 -1.46
CA ALA A 308 19.41 -8.23 -1.37
C ALA A 308 19.98 -7.36 -2.49
N GLU A 309 21.22 -7.64 -2.95
CA GLU A 309 21.84 -6.90 -4.05
C GLU A 309 21.12 -7.20 -5.37
N GLY A 310 20.80 -8.45 -5.63
CA GLY A 310 20.01 -8.85 -6.80
C GLY A 310 18.58 -8.28 -6.78
N ILE A 311 17.96 -8.15 -5.60
CA ILE A 311 16.69 -7.41 -5.46
C ILE A 311 16.90 -5.94 -5.83
N ALA A 312 17.95 -5.30 -5.31
CA ALA A 312 18.21 -3.88 -5.57
C ALA A 312 18.46 -3.61 -7.07
N GLU A 313 19.28 -4.44 -7.73
CA GLU A 313 19.52 -4.35 -9.17
C GLU A 313 18.21 -4.49 -9.98
N HIS A 314 17.38 -5.47 -9.62
CA HIS A 314 16.10 -5.70 -10.28
C HIS A 314 15.13 -4.52 -10.07
N MET A 315 15.09 -3.95 -8.87
CA MET A 315 14.24 -2.80 -8.55
C MET A 315 14.74 -1.50 -9.16
N SER A 316 16.04 -1.32 -9.39
CA SER A 316 16.57 -0.20 -10.17
C SER A 316 16.04 -0.22 -11.61
N ALA A 317 15.96 -1.41 -12.24
CA ALA A 317 15.33 -1.55 -13.56
C ALA A 317 13.83 -1.19 -13.54
N HIS A 318 13.10 -1.59 -12.48
CA HIS A 318 11.71 -1.16 -12.27
C HIS A 318 11.60 0.36 -12.13
N ALA A 319 12.47 0.97 -11.32
CA ALA A 319 12.50 2.42 -11.09
C ALA A 319 12.69 3.19 -12.40
N ALA A 320 13.58 2.72 -13.28
CA ALA A 320 13.80 3.34 -14.59
C ALA A 320 12.53 3.38 -15.48
N ILE A 321 11.63 2.42 -15.31
CA ILE A 321 10.34 2.37 -16.02
C ILE A 321 9.29 3.29 -15.38
N ILE A 322 9.19 3.26 -14.04
CA ILE A 322 8.07 3.94 -13.38
C ILE A 322 8.37 5.40 -13.01
N ARG A 323 9.63 5.78 -12.76
CA ARG A 323 10.01 7.16 -12.42
C ARG A 323 9.52 8.19 -13.44
N PRO A 324 9.70 8.03 -14.76
CA PRO A 324 9.20 9.00 -15.74
C PRO A 324 7.69 9.18 -15.69
N LYS A 325 6.95 8.16 -15.28
CA LYS A 325 5.49 8.21 -15.12
C LYS A 325 5.08 9.06 -13.91
N PHE A 326 5.82 8.96 -12.80
CA PHE A 326 5.62 9.81 -11.63
C PHE A 326 5.98 11.28 -11.94
N GLU A 327 7.13 11.50 -12.58
CA GLU A 327 7.57 12.83 -12.99
C GLU A 327 6.55 13.51 -13.90
N LEU A 328 6.00 12.77 -14.88
CA LEU A 328 4.94 13.27 -15.76
C LEU A 328 3.67 13.68 -14.98
N VAL A 329 3.22 12.85 -14.02
CA VAL A 329 2.03 13.17 -13.21
C VAL A 329 2.26 14.45 -12.42
N LEU A 330 3.40 14.55 -11.73
CA LEU A 330 3.74 15.72 -10.92
C LEU A 330 3.89 16.98 -11.77
N GLU A 331 4.55 16.89 -12.94
CA GLU A 331 4.64 18.00 -13.90
C GLU A 331 3.26 18.49 -14.34
N LYS A 332 2.35 17.57 -14.69
CA LYS A 332 0.98 17.92 -15.11
C LYS A 332 0.17 18.57 -13.99
N LEU A 333 0.26 18.06 -12.78
CA LEU A 333 -0.41 18.66 -11.61
C LEU A 333 0.13 20.05 -11.31
N GLU A 334 1.46 20.20 -11.30
CA GLU A 334 2.12 21.49 -11.06
C GLU A 334 1.73 22.53 -12.11
N ALA A 335 1.85 22.16 -13.39
CA ALA A 335 1.57 23.07 -14.49
C ALA A 335 0.09 23.53 -14.58
N ASN A 336 -0.84 22.69 -14.12
CA ASN A 336 -2.27 22.97 -14.29
C ASN A 336 -2.98 23.44 -13.02
N LEU A 337 -2.51 23.04 -11.83
CA LEU A 337 -3.26 23.20 -10.58
C LEU A 337 -2.51 23.96 -9.48
N ALA A 338 -1.17 24.04 -9.51
CA ALA A 338 -0.40 24.62 -8.41
C ALA A 338 -0.78 26.08 -8.09
N GLU A 339 -0.98 26.91 -9.11
CA GLU A 339 -1.31 28.32 -8.92
C GLU A 339 -2.79 28.55 -8.56
N GLU A 340 -3.66 27.54 -8.75
CA GLU A 340 -5.11 27.70 -8.55
C GLU A 340 -5.55 27.61 -7.08
N GLY A 341 -4.75 26.92 -6.22
CA GLY A 341 -5.06 26.74 -4.80
C GLY A 341 -6.24 25.82 -4.50
N ILE A 342 -6.67 25.00 -5.47
CA ILE A 342 -7.86 24.15 -5.40
C ILE A 342 -7.55 22.68 -5.10
N ALA A 343 -6.29 22.33 -4.97
CA ALA A 343 -5.86 20.96 -4.72
C ALA A 343 -4.50 20.91 -4.03
N GLU A 344 -4.24 19.78 -3.37
CA GLU A 344 -2.94 19.41 -2.79
C GLU A 344 -2.59 17.97 -3.22
N TRP A 345 -1.29 17.66 -3.32
CA TRP A 345 -0.85 16.32 -3.68
C TRP A 345 0.50 15.99 -3.06
N THR A 346 0.76 14.69 -2.90
CA THR A 346 2.04 14.21 -2.41
C THR A 346 3.07 14.12 -3.53
N ASN A 347 4.35 14.28 -3.17
CA ASN A 347 5.50 14.08 -4.05
C ASN A 347 6.34 12.89 -3.56
N PRO A 348 5.95 11.64 -3.88
CA PRO A 348 6.58 10.45 -3.35
C PRO A 348 7.95 10.18 -3.96
N ARG A 349 8.88 9.64 -3.15
CA ARG A 349 10.19 9.16 -3.58
C ARG A 349 10.21 7.67 -3.90
N GLY A 350 9.04 7.02 -3.79
CA GLY A 350 8.89 5.59 -4.02
C GLY A 350 7.43 5.14 -4.02
N GLY A 351 7.21 3.84 -4.13
CA GLY A 351 5.88 3.25 -4.14
C GLY A 351 5.18 3.29 -5.50
N TYR A 352 3.84 3.27 -5.50
CA TYR A 352 3.02 3.08 -6.70
C TYR A 352 1.94 4.14 -6.90
N PHE A 353 1.85 5.14 -6.02
CA PHE A 353 0.72 6.08 -6.00
C PHE A 353 1.16 7.51 -5.69
N VAL A 354 0.32 8.44 -6.15
CA VAL A 354 0.29 9.82 -5.70
C VAL A 354 -1.07 10.05 -5.04
N SER A 355 -1.08 10.55 -3.80
CA SER A 355 -2.30 10.98 -3.13
C SER A 355 -2.62 12.39 -3.59
N PHE A 356 -3.86 12.60 -3.97
CA PHE A 356 -4.36 13.89 -4.44
C PHE A 356 -5.60 14.27 -3.64
N ASP A 357 -5.62 15.46 -3.08
CA ASP A 357 -6.76 16.02 -2.38
C ASP A 357 -7.33 17.18 -3.19
N ALA A 358 -8.49 16.95 -3.79
CA ALA A 358 -9.28 17.95 -4.52
C ALA A 358 -9.95 18.94 -3.55
N TYR A 359 -10.50 20.01 -4.06
CA TYR A 359 -11.35 20.90 -3.28
C TYR A 359 -12.45 20.12 -2.55
N LYS A 360 -12.67 20.42 -1.27
CA LYS A 360 -13.61 19.67 -0.41
C LYS A 360 -14.99 19.56 -1.03
N GLY A 361 -15.55 18.35 -1.07
CA GLY A 361 -16.84 18.05 -1.63
C GLY A 361 -16.85 17.83 -3.14
N THR A 362 -15.68 17.63 -3.79
CA THR A 362 -15.61 17.49 -5.25
C THR A 362 -15.04 16.16 -5.75
N ALA A 363 -14.39 15.33 -4.91
CA ALA A 363 -13.71 14.13 -5.38
C ALA A 363 -14.63 13.16 -6.16
N LYS A 364 -15.85 12.93 -5.68
CA LYS A 364 -16.83 12.09 -6.39
C LYS A 364 -17.18 12.66 -7.75
N ARG A 365 -17.35 14.00 -7.84
CA ARG A 365 -17.66 14.67 -9.10
C ARG A 365 -16.50 14.58 -10.08
N VAL A 366 -15.27 14.81 -9.62
CA VAL A 366 -14.05 14.65 -10.42
C VAL A 366 -13.96 13.25 -11.02
N VAL A 367 -14.12 12.21 -10.19
CA VAL A 367 -14.04 10.81 -10.65
C VAL A 367 -15.18 10.45 -11.61
N SER A 368 -16.39 11.04 -11.43
CA SER A 368 -17.52 10.84 -12.36
C SER A 368 -17.22 11.47 -13.71
N LEU A 369 -16.78 12.73 -13.74
CA LEU A 369 -16.40 13.45 -14.96
C LEU A 369 -15.27 12.71 -15.70
N ALA A 370 -14.22 12.30 -14.98
CA ALA A 370 -13.11 11.55 -15.57
C ALA A 370 -13.60 10.26 -16.25
N ARG A 371 -14.50 9.52 -15.60
CA ARG A 371 -15.10 8.29 -16.16
C ARG A 371 -15.92 8.58 -17.42
N GLU A 372 -16.73 9.62 -17.40
CA GLU A 372 -17.55 10.04 -18.53
C GLU A 372 -16.68 10.45 -19.73
N ALA A 373 -15.51 11.04 -19.46
CA ALA A 373 -14.52 11.38 -20.47
C ALA A 373 -13.62 10.18 -20.88
N GLY A 374 -13.88 8.98 -20.34
CA GLY A 374 -13.17 7.75 -20.70
C GLY A 374 -11.90 7.48 -19.90
N VAL A 375 -11.71 8.14 -18.73
CA VAL A 375 -10.61 7.87 -17.81
C VAL A 375 -11.11 7.18 -16.55
N VAL A 376 -10.75 5.90 -16.38
CA VAL A 376 -11.14 5.10 -15.21
C VAL A 376 -10.15 5.31 -14.08
N MET A 377 -10.65 5.75 -12.92
CA MET A 377 -9.87 5.93 -11.68
C MET A 377 -10.42 5.05 -10.56
N THR A 378 -9.67 4.93 -9.46
CA THR A 378 -10.21 4.35 -8.21
C THR A 378 -11.40 5.20 -7.74
N GLY A 379 -12.47 4.56 -7.28
CA GLY A 379 -13.64 5.30 -6.79
C GLY A 379 -13.30 6.23 -5.63
N ALA A 380 -13.83 7.44 -5.64
CA ALA A 380 -13.68 8.38 -4.53
C ALA A 380 -14.23 7.77 -3.23
N GLY A 381 -13.49 7.97 -2.12
CA GLY A 381 -13.80 7.37 -0.83
C GLY A 381 -13.21 5.97 -0.59
N ALA A 382 -12.73 5.27 -1.63
CA ALA A 382 -12.15 3.92 -1.47
C ALA A 382 -10.94 3.89 -0.50
N THR A 383 -10.25 5.00 -0.35
CA THR A 383 -9.09 5.14 0.55
C THR A 383 -9.48 5.38 2.02
N TRP A 384 -10.77 5.30 2.33
CA TRP A 384 -11.32 5.49 3.67
C TRP A 384 -12.14 4.28 4.13
N PRO A 385 -12.19 4.00 5.46
CA PRO A 385 -13.06 2.97 6.01
C PRO A 385 -14.50 3.11 5.55
N TYR A 386 -15.16 2.00 5.24
CA TYR A 386 -16.53 1.94 4.75
C TYR A 386 -16.76 2.70 3.42
N GLY A 387 -15.70 3.06 2.70
CA GLY A 387 -15.79 3.85 1.47
C GLY A 387 -16.25 5.29 1.69
N ARG A 388 -16.04 5.86 2.88
CA ARG A 388 -16.59 7.17 3.28
C ARG A 388 -15.46 8.14 3.62
N ASP A 389 -15.02 8.89 2.63
CA ASP A 389 -14.20 10.08 2.87
C ASP A 389 -15.08 11.20 3.44
N PRO A 390 -14.82 11.66 4.67
CA PRO A 390 -15.64 12.71 5.31
C PRO A 390 -15.50 14.06 4.63
N TYR A 391 -14.43 14.27 3.86
CA TYR A 391 -14.16 15.52 3.17
C TYR A 391 -14.53 15.48 1.69
N ASP A 392 -14.78 14.28 1.13
CA ASP A 392 -14.99 14.06 -0.31
C ASP A 392 -13.92 14.80 -1.14
N SER A 393 -12.63 14.57 -0.77
CA SER A 393 -11.47 15.25 -1.35
C SER A 393 -10.43 14.29 -1.91
N ASN A 394 -10.22 13.11 -1.27
CA ASN A 394 -9.10 12.26 -1.60
C ASN A 394 -9.33 11.41 -2.85
N ILE A 395 -8.36 11.46 -3.75
CA ILE A 395 -8.30 10.68 -4.99
C ILE A 395 -6.92 10.03 -5.10
N ARG A 396 -6.88 8.72 -5.31
CA ARG A 396 -5.65 7.97 -5.55
C ARG A 396 -5.31 7.94 -7.03
N ILE A 397 -4.17 8.51 -7.40
CA ILE A 397 -3.61 8.44 -8.75
C ILE A 397 -2.64 7.26 -8.83
N ALA A 398 -2.83 6.37 -9.82
CA ALA A 398 -2.00 5.18 -10.04
C ALA A 398 -1.27 5.27 -11.40
N PRO A 399 -0.07 5.85 -11.47
CA PRO A 399 0.62 6.13 -12.73
C PRO A 399 1.29 4.90 -13.37
N THR A 400 1.46 3.81 -12.62
CA THR A 400 2.39 2.74 -13.00
C THR A 400 1.95 1.90 -14.20
N LEU A 401 0.65 1.72 -14.42
CA LEU A 401 0.13 0.83 -15.47
C LEU A 401 0.14 1.44 -16.88
N PRO A 402 -0.42 2.65 -17.13
CA PRO A 402 -0.55 3.18 -18.50
C PRO A 402 0.82 3.57 -19.09
N PRO A 403 0.99 3.48 -20.42
CA PRO A 403 2.14 4.07 -21.10
C PRO A 403 2.11 5.61 -20.98
N LEU A 404 3.26 6.25 -21.21
CA LEU A 404 3.44 7.69 -20.94
C LEU A 404 2.49 8.60 -21.75
N ASP A 405 2.20 8.28 -23.00
CA ASP A 405 1.30 9.04 -23.86
C ASP A 405 -0.15 8.95 -23.40
N GLU A 406 -0.60 7.77 -23.01
CA GLU A 406 -1.92 7.56 -22.41
C GLU A 406 -2.02 8.26 -21.04
N LEU A 407 -0.98 8.13 -20.22
CA LEU A 407 -0.92 8.80 -18.92
C LEU A 407 -0.97 10.32 -19.05
N SER A 408 -0.22 10.90 -20.01
CA SER A 408 -0.26 12.34 -20.28
C SER A 408 -1.67 12.81 -20.63
N THR A 409 -2.34 12.09 -21.54
CA THR A 409 -3.72 12.39 -21.91
C THR A 409 -4.69 12.25 -20.74
N ALA A 410 -4.54 11.19 -19.94
CA ALA A 410 -5.39 10.96 -18.77
C ALA A 410 -5.23 12.06 -17.72
N MET A 411 -4.01 12.58 -17.52
CA MET A 411 -3.74 13.67 -16.60
C MET A 411 -4.30 15.02 -17.10
N ASP A 412 -4.29 15.28 -18.41
CA ASP A 412 -4.94 16.47 -19.00
C ASP A 412 -6.45 16.45 -18.73
N VAL A 413 -7.11 15.30 -18.97
CA VAL A 413 -8.53 15.08 -18.64
C VAL A 413 -8.77 15.28 -17.14
N PHE A 414 -7.92 14.68 -16.30
CA PHE A 414 -8.04 14.75 -14.84
C PHE A 414 -7.97 16.21 -14.34
N CYS A 415 -6.98 16.99 -14.79
CA CYS A 415 -6.81 18.37 -14.37
C CYS A 415 -8.01 19.25 -14.81
N CYS A 416 -8.54 19.05 -16.03
CA CYS A 416 -9.76 19.69 -16.49
C CYS A 416 -10.96 19.34 -15.58
N CYS A 417 -11.15 18.05 -15.24
CA CYS A 417 -12.22 17.59 -14.35
C CYS A 417 -12.11 18.19 -12.94
N VAL A 418 -10.90 18.35 -12.40
CA VAL A 418 -10.66 18.99 -11.08
C VAL A 418 -11.10 20.45 -11.11
N LYS A 419 -10.68 21.20 -12.12
CA LYS A 419 -11.09 22.62 -12.29
C LYS A 419 -12.61 22.73 -12.45
N LEU A 420 -13.18 21.93 -13.34
CA LEU A 420 -14.62 21.96 -13.64
C LEU A 420 -15.45 21.64 -12.39
N ALA A 421 -15.15 20.56 -11.68
CA ALA A 421 -15.87 20.20 -10.45
C ALA A 421 -15.74 21.27 -9.36
N THR A 422 -14.58 21.92 -9.26
CA THR A 422 -14.35 23.01 -8.28
C THR A 422 -15.15 24.25 -8.63
N VAL A 423 -15.17 24.66 -9.90
CA VAL A 423 -15.95 25.84 -10.35
C VAL A 423 -17.45 25.58 -10.18
N GLU A 424 -17.96 24.40 -10.54
CA GLU A 424 -19.35 23.99 -10.27
C GLU A 424 -19.67 24.11 -8.77
N LYS A 425 -18.78 23.63 -7.89
CA LYS A 425 -18.96 23.67 -6.45
C LYS A 425 -19.00 25.10 -5.90
N LEU A 426 -18.04 25.95 -6.28
CA LEU A 426 -17.96 27.34 -5.85
C LEU A 426 -19.20 28.17 -6.28
N LEU A 427 -19.69 27.94 -7.48
CA LEU A 427 -20.94 28.58 -7.95
C LEU A 427 -22.18 28.10 -7.17
N SER A 428 -22.17 26.84 -6.70
CA SER A 428 -23.28 26.31 -5.90
C SER A 428 -23.30 26.83 -4.46
N GLU A 429 -22.20 27.38 -3.97
CA GLU A 429 -22.02 27.91 -2.62
C GLU A 429 -22.30 29.42 -2.51
N GLN A 430 -22.47 30.11 -3.66
CA GLN A 430 -22.83 31.53 -3.75
C GLN A 430 -24.35 31.72 -3.80
#